data_62386ca48f7b0d26bcd9a9393a6b6e1e
#
_entry.id   62386ca48f7b0d26bcd9a9393a6b6e1e
#
_cell.length_a   1.000
_cell.length_b   1.000
_cell.length_c   1.000
_cell.angle_alpha   90.00
_cell.angle_beta   90.00
_cell.angle_gamma   90.00
#
_symmetry.space_group_name_H-M   'P 1'
#
loop_
_entity.id
_entity.type
_entity.pdbx_description
1 polymer ?
#
loop_
_entity_poly.entity_id
_entity_poly.type
_entity_poly.pdbx_seq_one_letter_code
_entity_poly.pdbx_strand_id
1 'polypeptide(L)'
;MKKVFMISIGLFLIGCKGSQERSIVINAPINEVWAVFSDLGGHEHFTALDSASLSPSGEVAKGATWYVTQGKNFGKSEVTVVEPMKKIETKLIETSWPVTKWSETHTYSGDSESTEVSWKVDFTGKGVGNLFFPFFNAYLGSDIKKSLKNLKKIIEG
;
A
#
# COMPACT_ATOMS: atom_id res chain seq x y z
N MET A 1 25.55 -35.76 30.07
CA MET A 1 25.33 -34.33 29.89
C MET A 1 25.25 -33.99 28.42
N LYS A 2 24.08 -34.16 27.80
CA LYS A 2 23.77 -33.75 26.39
C LYS A 2 22.24 -33.70 26.20
N LYS A 3 21.57 -32.73 26.80
CA LYS A 3 20.12 -32.45 26.54
C LYS A 3 19.83 -31.00 26.84
N VAL A 4 20.38 -30.05 26.09
CA VAL A 4 19.87 -28.67 26.07
C VAL A 4 20.28 -28.09 24.72
N PHE A 5 19.60 -28.39 23.62
CA PHE A 5 19.73 -27.63 22.38
C PHE A 5 18.62 -27.94 21.37
N MET A 6 17.37 -28.02 21.82
CA MET A 6 16.25 -28.29 20.91
C MET A 6 14.97 -27.52 21.21
N ILE A 7 15.08 -26.31 21.74
CA ILE A 7 13.87 -25.48 22.03
C ILE A 7 13.84 -24.16 21.21
N SER A 8 14.82 -23.88 20.35
CA SER A 8 14.94 -22.57 19.74
C SER A 8 14.44 -22.45 18.29
N ILE A 9 13.93 -23.48 17.67
CA ILE A 9 13.53 -23.46 16.23
C ILE A 9 12.03 -23.23 16.01
N GLY A 10 11.23 -23.36 17.05
CA GLY A 10 9.75 -23.24 16.93
C GLY A 10 9.19 -21.82 16.87
N LEU A 11 9.95 -20.77 17.17
CA LEU A 11 9.45 -19.40 17.26
C LEU A 11 9.48 -18.59 15.94
N PHE A 12 10.09 -19.13 14.89
CA PHE A 12 10.28 -18.40 13.62
C PHE A 12 9.13 -18.55 12.61
N LEU A 13 8.07 -19.27 12.93
CA LEU A 13 6.95 -19.51 12.00
C LEU A 13 5.77 -18.55 12.15
N ILE A 14 5.78 -17.68 13.17
CA ILE A 14 4.73 -16.68 13.32
C ILE A 14 5.13 -15.46 12.52
N GLY A 15 4.48 -15.22 11.39
CA GLY A 15 4.72 -14.03 10.56
C GLY A 15 4.52 -12.75 11.37
N CYS A 16 5.53 -11.87 11.39
CA CYS A 16 5.41 -10.55 12.01
C CYS A 16 4.35 -9.72 11.27
N LYS A 17 3.43 -9.13 12.03
CA LYS A 17 2.43 -8.20 11.50
C LYS A 17 2.95 -6.78 11.58
N GLY A 18 2.73 -6.00 10.53
CA GLY A 18 3.04 -4.57 10.49
C GLY A 18 1.87 -3.76 9.99
N SER A 19 1.89 -2.50 10.38
CA SER A 19 0.96 -1.50 9.90
C SER A 19 1.70 -0.18 9.76
N GLN A 20 1.47 0.51 8.66
CA GLN A 20 1.94 1.87 8.44
C GLN A 20 0.78 2.71 7.93
N GLU A 21 0.65 3.89 8.47
CA GLU A 21 -0.33 4.88 8.02
C GLU A 21 0.31 6.26 7.96
N ARG A 22 0.07 6.98 6.89
CA ARG A 22 0.49 8.37 6.70
C ARG A 22 -0.63 9.16 6.07
N SER A 23 -0.77 10.41 6.48
CA SER A 23 -1.70 11.34 5.86
C SER A 23 -1.00 12.62 5.41
N ILE A 24 -1.65 13.33 4.51
CA ILE A 24 -1.26 14.64 4.04
C ILE A 24 -2.49 15.46 3.69
N VAL A 25 -2.43 16.77 3.93
CA VAL A 25 -3.43 17.72 3.45
C VAL A 25 -2.96 18.29 2.11
N ILE A 26 -3.83 18.23 1.12
CA ILE A 26 -3.65 18.75 -0.24
C ILE A 26 -4.62 19.93 -0.40
N ASN A 27 -4.14 21.09 -0.86
CA ASN A 27 -4.95 22.29 -1.07
C ASN A 27 -5.65 22.20 -2.44
N ALA A 28 -6.56 21.28 -2.55
CA ALA A 28 -7.39 21.03 -3.72
C ALA A 28 -8.72 20.38 -3.34
N PRO A 29 -9.77 20.59 -4.14
CA PRO A 29 -11.07 19.98 -3.93
C PRO A 29 -11.00 18.44 -3.91
N ILE A 30 -11.85 17.81 -3.11
CA ILE A 30 -11.86 16.36 -2.94
C ILE A 30 -12.06 15.58 -4.25
N ASN A 31 -12.83 16.12 -5.20
CA ASN A 31 -13.01 15.50 -6.50
C ASN A 31 -11.74 15.49 -7.37
N GLU A 32 -10.90 16.53 -7.28
CA GLU A 32 -9.62 16.58 -7.99
C GLU A 32 -8.60 15.60 -7.37
N VAL A 33 -8.51 15.59 -6.04
CA VAL A 33 -7.64 14.63 -5.32
C VAL A 33 -8.11 13.19 -5.58
N TRP A 34 -9.41 12.94 -5.55
CA TRP A 34 -9.98 11.64 -5.90
C TRP A 34 -9.61 11.21 -7.31
N ALA A 35 -9.76 12.08 -8.31
CA ALA A 35 -9.48 11.76 -9.70
C ALA A 35 -8.05 11.26 -9.92
N VAL A 36 -7.06 11.82 -9.18
CA VAL A 36 -5.65 11.42 -9.29
C VAL A 36 -5.34 10.20 -8.43
N PHE A 37 -5.74 10.20 -7.16
CA PHE A 37 -5.31 9.14 -6.23
C PHE A 37 -6.14 7.86 -6.35
N SER A 38 -7.35 7.90 -6.90
CA SER A 38 -8.15 6.70 -7.19
C SER A 38 -7.76 6.02 -8.51
N ASP A 39 -7.00 6.69 -9.37
CA ASP A 39 -6.41 6.07 -10.56
C ASP A 39 -5.25 5.15 -10.15
N LEU A 40 -5.60 3.93 -9.73
CA LEU A 40 -4.61 2.92 -9.32
C LEU A 40 -3.67 2.54 -10.47
N GLY A 41 -4.10 2.68 -11.73
CA GLY A 41 -3.27 2.46 -12.90
C GLY A 41 -2.20 3.53 -13.10
N GLY A 42 -2.39 4.72 -12.54
CA GLY A 42 -1.46 5.85 -12.60
C GLY A 42 -0.53 5.99 -11.39
N HIS A 43 -0.58 5.07 -10.43
CA HIS A 43 0.20 5.19 -9.18
C HIS A 43 1.72 5.25 -9.40
N GLU A 44 2.27 4.72 -10.49
CA GLU A 44 3.68 4.84 -10.83
C GLU A 44 4.15 6.30 -10.96
N HIS A 45 3.26 7.23 -11.27
CA HIS A 45 3.63 8.64 -11.46
C HIS A 45 4.04 9.37 -10.17
N PHE A 46 3.63 8.87 -9.01
CA PHE A 46 3.97 9.49 -7.72
C PHE A 46 4.55 8.53 -6.68
N THR A 47 4.57 7.23 -6.95
CA THR A 47 5.14 6.20 -6.07
C THR A 47 6.53 5.76 -6.54
N ALA A 48 7.12 4.77 -5.86
CA ALA A 48 8.36 4.11 -6.28
C ALA A 48 8.10 2.87 -7.15
N LEU A 49 6.91 2.70 -7.69
CA LEU A 49 6.57 1.60 -8.59
C LEU A 49 7.18 1.84 -9.99
N ASP A 50 7.62 0.78 -10.65
CA ASP A 50 8.07 0.85 -12.05
C ASP A 50 6.87 0.84 -13.01
N SER A 51 5.80 0.16 -12.64
CA SER A 51 4.53 0.18 -13.36
C SER A 51 3.34 -0.11 -12.46
N ALA A 52 2.20 0.40 -12.83
CA ALA A 52 0.91 0.08 -12.26
C ALA A 52 -0.12 -0.13 -13.36
N SER A 53 -1.08 -1.02 -13.16
CA SER A 53 -2.19 -1.21 -14.10
C SER A 53 -3.42 -1.72 -13.38
N LEU A 54 -4.61 -1.36 -13.88
CA LEU A 54 -5.90 -1.81 -13.39
C LEU A 54 -6.59 -2.65 -14.46
N SER A 55 -7.21 -3.76 -14.07
CA SER A 55 -7.96 -4.63 -14.97
C SER A 55 -9.34 -4.95 -14.38
N PRO A 56 -10.46 -4.62 -15.07
CA PRO A 56 -10.48 -3.86 -16.33
C PRO A 56 -9.91 -2.45 -16.18
N SER A 57 -9.34 -1.90 -17.24
CA SER A 57 -8.83 -0.53 -17.27
C SER A 57 -9.95 0.50 -17.18
N GLY A 58 -9.66 1.66 -16.57
CA GLY A 58 -10.62 2.74 -16.40
C GLY A 58 -10.81 3.11 -14.93
N GLU A 59 -12.00 3.53 -14.57
CA GLU A 59 -12.32 3.90 -13.21
C GLU A 59 -12.17 2.72 -12.23
N VAL A 60 -11.66 3.00 -11.04
CA VAL A 60 -11.54 2.00 -9.98
C VAL A 60 -12.92 1.46 -9.60
N ALA A 61 -13.05 0.14 -9.59
CA ALA A 61 -14.29 -0.55 -9.25
C ALA A 61 -14.01 -1.76 -8.36
N LYS A 62 -14.98 -2.11 -7.51
CA LYS A 62 -14.90 -3.35 -6.72
C LYS A 62 -14.77 -4.57 -7.63
N GLY A 63 -13.87 -5.47 -7.29
CA GLY A 63 -13.54 -6.68 -8.07
C GLY A 63 -12.47 -6.44 -9.16
N ALA A 64 -12.09 -5.19 -9.44
CA ALA A 64 -10.98 -4.91 -10.34
C ALA A 64 -9.67 -5.44 -9.75
N THR A 65 -8.75 -5.84 -10.62
CA THR A 65 -7.41 -6.29 -10.25
C THR A 65 -6.40 -5.17 -10.47
N TRP A 66 -5.67 -4.84 -9.42
CA TRP A 66 -4.54 -3.91 -9.46
C TRP A 66 -3.24 -4.70 -9.51
N TYR A 67 -2.45 -4.49 -10.54
CA TYR A 67 -1.15 -5.12 -10.75
C TYR A 67 -0.05 -4.07 -10.72
N VAL A 68 1.00 -4.33 -9.95
CA VAL A 68 2.14 -3.42 -9.77
C VAL A 68 3.46 -4.16 -9.91
N THR A 69 4.50 -3.45 -10.36
CA THR A 69 5.88 -3.97 -10.40
C THR A 69 6.84 -3.01 -9.75
N GLN A 70 7.91 -3.54 -9.13
CA GLN A 70 9.02 -2.78 -8.59
C GLN A 70 10.30 -3.63 -8.63
N GLY A 71 11.26 -3.24 -9.45
CA GLY A 71 12.46 -4.04 -9.72
C GLY A 71 12.10 -5.41 -10.30
N LYS A 72 12.46 -6.46 -9.59
CA LYS A 72 12.14 -7.85 -9.97
C LYS A 72 10.85 -8.37 -9.30
N ASN A 73 10.20 -7.55 -8.52
CA ASN A 73 9.04 -7.95 -7.74
C ASN A 73 7.75 -7.48 -8.39
N PHE A 74 6.68 -8.22 -8.11
CA PHE A 74 5.33 -7.87 -8.51
C PHE A 74 4.35 -8.07 -7.35
N GLY A 75 3.23 -7.34 -7.42
CA GLY A 75 2.07 -7.51 -6.57
C GLY A 75 0.79 -7.48 -7.40
N LYS A 76 -0.14 -8.35 -7.06
CA LYS A 76 -1.48 -8.42 -7.63
C LYS A 76 -2.48 -8.35 -6.51
N SER A 77 -3.35 -7.35 -6.52
CA SER A 77 -4.36 -7.12 -5.49
C SER A 77 -5.74 -6.98 -6.11
N GLU A 78 -6.77 -7.37 -5.37
CA GLU A 78 -8.16 -7.12 -5.71
C GLU A 78 -8.64 -5.84 -5.01
N VAL A 79 -9.38 -5.02 -5.72
CA VAL A 79 -10.12 -3.89 -5.14
C VAL A 79 -11.35 -4.44 -4.45
N THR A 80 -11.38 -4.37 -3.12
CA THR A 80 -12.46 -4.97 -2.30
C THR A 80 -13.55 -3.99 -1.91
N VAL A 81 -13.20 -2.70 -1.79
CA VAL A 81 -14.13 -1.61 -1.45
C VAL A 81 -13.84 -0.40 -2.32
N VAL A 82 -14.89 0.22 -2.84
CA VAL A 82 -14.86 1.56 -3.45
C VAL A 82 -16.05 2.35 -2.94
N GLU A 83 -15.78 3.39 -2.19
CA GLU A 83 -16.73 4.42 -1.76
C GLU A 83 -16.25 5.75 -2.36
N PRO A 84 -16.86 6.26 -3.43
CA PRO A 84 -16.37 7.45 -4.13
C PRO A 84 -16.13 8.62 -3.20
N MET A 85 -14.95 9.28 -3.34
CA MET A 85 -14.49 10.41 -2.52
C MET A 85 -14.41 10.12 -1.01
N LYS A 86 -14.42 8.83 -0.62
CA LYS A 86 -14.33 8.42 0.79
C LYS A 86 -13.26 7.37 1.02
N LYS A 87 -13.31 6.26 0.26
CA LYS A 87 -12.45 5.12 0.57
C LYS A 87 -12.24 4.17 -0.60
N ILE A 88 -11.00 3.66 -0.73
CA ILE A 88 -10.66 2.49 -1.54
C ILE A 88 -9.93 1.50 -0.64
N GLU A 89 -10.28 0.22 -0.75
CA GLU A 89 -9.52 -0.86 -0.11
C GLU A 89 -9.08 -1.88 -1.15
N THR A 90 -7.84 -2.33 -1.02
CA THR A 90 -7.29 -3.43 -1.82
C THR A 90 -6.78 -4.55 -0.94
N LYS A 91 -6.79 -5.76 -1.46
CA LYS A 91 -6.29 -6.95 -0.78
C LYS A 91 -5.45 -7.79 -1.72
N LEU A 92 -4.29 -8.21 -1.25
CA LEU A 92 -3.35 -9.03 -1.98
C LEU A 92 -3.96 -10.37 -2.41
N ILE A 93 -3.78 -10.71 -3.67
CA ILE A 93 -4.07 -12.02 -4.26
C ILE A 93 -2.78 -12.82 -4.43
N GLU A 94 -1.73 -12.17 -4.99
CA GLU A 94 -0.48 -12.82 -5.36
C GLU A 94 0.68 -11.83 -5.30
N THR A 95 1.87 -12.29 -4.91
CA THR A 95 3.06 -11.44 -4.89
C THR A 95 4.35 -12.25 -4.87
N SER A 96 5.41 -11.67 -5.40
CA SER A 96 6.79 -12.13 -5.23
C SER A 96 7.50 -11.50 -4.02
N TRP A 97 6.93 -10.47 -3.39
CA TRP A 97 7.49 -9.91 -2.15
C TRP A 97 7.39 -10.90 -0.99
N PRO A 98 8.27 -10.80 0.03
CA PRO A 98 8.29 -11.72 1.17
C PRO A 98 7.18 -11.41 2.19
N VAL A 99 5.95 -11.32 1.73
CA VAL A 99 4.74 -11.12 2.55
C VAL A 99 3.71 -12.20 2.25
N THR A 100 2.88 -12.53 3.23
CA THR A 100 1.78 -13.49 3.10
C THR A 100 0.42 -12.82 3.04
N LYS A 101 0.32 -11.61 3.60
CA LYS A 101 -0.88 -10.77 3.58
C LYS A 101 -0.45 -9.34 3.34
N TRP A 102 -1.26 -8.63 2.58
CA TRP A 102 -1.11 -7.22 2.34
C TRP A 102 -2.48 -6.64 2.03
N SER A 103 -2.81 -5.54 2.64
CA SER A 103 -4.02 -4.76 2.33
C SER A 103 -3.69 -3.28 2.41
N GLU A 104 -4.26 -2.52 1.52
CA GLU A 104 -4.14 -1.08 1.50
C GLU A 104 -5.50 -0.43 1.67
N THR A 105 -5.53 0.66 2.41
CA THR A 105 -6.72 1.49 2.59
C THR A 105 -6.34 2.92 2.28
N HIS A 106 -6.99 3.50 1.29
CA HIS A 106 -6.92 4.92 0.97
C HIS A 106 -8.19 5.59 1.45
N THR A 107 -8.08 6.61 2.29
CA THR A 107 -9.23 7.39 2.77
C THR A 107 -9.10 8.85 2.38
N TYR A 108 -10.23 9.49 2.18
CA TYR A 108 -10.35 10.86 1.73
C TYR A 108 -11.33 11.60 2.64
N SER A 109 -10.97 12.80 3.07
CA SER A 109 -11.81 13.68 3.87
C SER A 109 -11.50 15.12 3.51
N GLY A 110 -12.50 15.88 3.11
CA GLY A 110 -12.29 17.27 2.71
C GLY A 110 -13.53 17.91 2.09
N ASP A 111 -13.32 19.06 1.49
CA ASP A 111 -14.36 19.91 0.90
C ASP A 111 -13.93 20.45 -0.49
N SER A 112 -14.41 21.65 -0.83
CA SER A 112 -14.07 22.34 -2.09
C SER A 112 -12.72 23.06 -2.06
N GLU A 113 -12.03 23.13 -0.93
CA GLU A 113 -10.79 23.89 -0.79
C GLU A 113 -9.59 23.02 -0.46
N SER A 114 -9.79 22.01 0.38
CA SER A 114 -8.71 21.13 0.83
C SER A 114 -9.18 19.70 1.09
N THR A 115 -8.27 18.75 0.93
CA THR A 115 -8.53 17.34 1.13
C THR A 115 -7.41 16.72 1.96
N GLU A 116 -7.75 16.06 3.06
CA GLU A 116 -6.85 15.13 3.74
C GLU A 116 -6.94 13.76 3.09
N VAL A 117 -5.79 13.22 2.71
CA VAL A 117 -5.63 11.87 2.20
C VAL A 117 -4.85 11.06 3.22
N SER A 118 -5.34 9.88 3.58
CA SER A 118 -4.59 8.90 4.37
C SER A 118 -4.37 7.62 3.55
N TRP A 119 -3.16 7.10 3.63
CA TRP A 119 -2.77 5.82 3.05
C TRP A 119 -2.28 4.90 4.15
N LYS A 120 -3.04 3.83 4.39
CA LYS A 120 -2.72 2.79 5.36
C LYS A 120 -2.38 1.49 4.65
N VAL A 121 -1.34 0.82 5.13
CA VAL A 121 -0.92 -0.51 4.68
C VAL A 121 -0.81 -1.42 5.89
N ASP A 122 -1.54 -2.53 5.87
CA ASP A 122 -1.42 -3.62 6.84
C ASP A 122 -0.82 -4.85 6.15
N PHE A 123 0.19 -5.48 6.76
CA PHE A 123 0.87 -6.61 6.13
C PHE A 123 1.36 -7.66 7.13
N THR A 124 1.68 -8.85 6.62
CA THR A 124 2.28 -9.94 7.39
C THR A 124 3.50 -10.47 6.63
N GLY A 125 4.66 -10.47 7.26
CA GLY A 125 5.90 -10.98 6.68
C GLY A 125 5.91 -12.50 6.51
N LYS A 126 6.80 -13.01 5.65
CA LYS A 126 6.97 -14.42 5.34
C LYS A 126 8.39 -14.88 5.64
N GLY A 127 8.51 -15.97 6.41
CA GLY A 127 9.78 -16.69 6.60
C GLY A 127 10.91 -15.82 7.14
N VAL A 128 12.09 -15.92 6.55
CA VAL A 128 13.29 -15.16 6.94
C VAL A 128 13.15 -13.65 6.76
N GLY A 129 12.18 -13.18 5.98
CA GLY A 129 11.82 -11.76 5.88
C GLY A 129 11.46 -11.12 7.21
N ASN A 130 11.03 -11.93 8.19
CA ASN A 130 10.73 -11.46 9.55
C ASN A 130 11.96 -10.90 10.28
N LEU A 131 13.18 -11.31 9.95
CA LEU A 131 14.42 -10.77 10.52
C LEU A 131 14.66 -9.31 10.11
N PHE A 132 14.22 -8.93 8.92
CA PHE A 132 14.35 -7.58 8.37
C PHE A 132 13.09 -6.73 8.57
N PHE A 133 12.10 -7.27 9.26
CA PHE A 133 10.80 -6.66 9.45
C PHE A 133 10.83 -5.21 9.99
N PRO A 134 11.63 -4.87 11.04
CA PRO A 134 11.67 -3.49 11.53
C PRO A 134 12.17 -2.50 10.47
N PHE A 135 13.16 -2.89 9.67
CA PHE A 135 13.69 -2.06 8.58
C PHE A 135 12.68 -1.92 7.46
N PHE A 136 12.03 -3.01 7.08
CA PHE A 136 10.99 -3.00 6.05
C PHE A 136 9.80 -2.12 6.48
N ASN A 137 9.37 -2.23 7.72
CA ASN A 137 8.29 -1.43 8.27
C ASN A 137 8.63 0.08 8.25
N ALA A 138 9.86 0.46 8.66
CA ALA A 138 10.33 1.83 8.61
C ALA A 138 10.45 2.36 7.17
N TYR A 139 11.00 1.53 6.27
CA TYR A 139 11.11 1.85 4.85
C TYR A 139 9.74 2.13 4.24
N LEU A 140 8.76 1.24 4.47
CA LEU A 140 7.40 1.38 3.96
C LEU A 140 6.73 2.69 4.42
N GLY A 141 6.86 3.03 5.70
CA GLY A 141 6.34 4.31 6.21
C GLY A 141 6.98 5.54 5.58
N SER A 142 8.29 5.45 5.27
CA SER A 142 9.01 6.51 4.55
C SER A 142 8.57 6.61 3.09
N ASP A 143 8.36 5.47 2.43
CA ASP A 143 7.94 5.39 1.03
C ASP A 143 6.52 5.95 0.84
N ILE A 144 5.57 5.56 1.69
CA ILE A 144 4.21 6.13 1.68
C ILE A 144 4.25 7.65 1.87
N LYS A 145 5.05 8.14 2.83
CA LYS A 145 5.20 9.58 3.07
C LYS A 145 5.74 10.33 1.85
N LYS A 146 6.73 9.75 1.16
CA LYS A 146 7.31 10.33 -0.06
C LYS A 146 6.28 10.33 -1.19
N SER A 147 5.58 9.24 -1.36
CA SER A 147 4.53 9.09 -2.38
C SER A 147 3.41 10.10 -2.21
N LEU A 148 2.91 10.29 -0.99
CA LEU A 148 1.90 11.31 -0.68
C LEU A 148 2.42 12.74 -0.93
N LYS A 149 3.70 13.02 -0.66
CA LYS A 149 4.29 14.33 -0.99
C LYS A 149 4.40 14.55 -2.50
N ASN A 150 4.72 13.51 -3.28
CA ASN A 150 4.75 13.60 -4.72
C ASN A 150 3.33 13.80 -5.29
N LEU A 151 2.34 13.05 -4.78
CA LEU A 151 0.94 13.25 -5.11
C LEU A 151 0.51 14.70 -4.89
N LYS A 152 0.82 15.27 -3.71
CA LYS A 152 0.54 16.68 -3.40
C LYS A 152 1.16 17.62 -4.41
N LYS A 153 2.41 17.41 -4.82
CA LYS A 153 3.07 18.23 -5.84
C LYS A 153 2.41 18.13 -7.21
N ILE A 154 1.93 16.96 -7.59
CA ILE A 154 1.25 16.77 -8.90
C ILE A 154 -0.07 17.52 -8.91
N ILE A 155 -0.80 17.56 -7.80
CA ILE A 155 -2.13 18.17 -7.73
C ILE A 155 -2.03 19.69 -7.54
N GLU A 156 -1.09 20.15 -6.73
CA GLU A 156 -0.95 21.60 -6.42
C GLU A 156 -0.07 22.36 -7.46
N GLY A 157 0.64 21.68 -8.35
CA GLY A 157 1.53 22.26 -9.36
C GLY A 157 2.95 22.41 -8.85
#